data_1512e5115b8663adc947de2062cd86c9
#
_entry.id   1512e5115b8663adc947de2062cd86c9
#
_cell.length_a   1.000
_cell.length_b   1.000
_cell.length_c   1.000
_cell.angle_alpha   90.00
_cell.angle_beta   90.00
_cell.angle_gamma   90.00
#
_symmetry.space_group_name_H-M   'P 1'
#
loop_
_entity.id
_entity.type
_entity.pdbx_description
1 polymer ?
#
loop_
_entity_poly.entity_id
_entity_poly.type
_entity_poly.pdbx_seq_one_letter_code
_entity_poly.pdbx_strand_id
1 'polypeptide(L)'
;MSDITKQSLTELVENIKNKKLSSTDVTKAFIDRSEKSEELNAYITNDFTSALEKAKKFDQKPNLNSKLPGIPMAVKDLFCTKNIKTTAGSKILNNFVPTYESTVTENIWNEGAILLGKLNCDEFAMGSSNETSFFGNVQSPIDKNLVPGGSSGGSASAVAGQLTPVTIGTDTVSYTHLTLPTNA
;
A
#
# COMPACT_ATOMS: atom_id res chain seq x y z
N MET A 1 14.11 16.08 -13.67
CA MET A 1 13.46 15.87 -12.35
C MET A 1 13.86 14.49 -11.88
N SER A 2 14.26 14.35 -10.60
CA SER A 2 14.50 13.04 -10.02
C SER A 2 13.21 12.21 -10.12
N ASP A 3 13.35 10.92 -10.40
CA ASP A 3 12.23 9.99 -10.50
C ASP A 3 11.44 10.00 -9.17
N ILE A 4 10.19 10.45 -9.21
CA ILE A 4 9.33 10.62 -8.03
C ILE A 4 9.21 9.30 -7.25
N THR A 5 9.14 8.18 -7.97
CA THR A 5 8.93 6.87 -7.34
C THR A 5 10.14 6.35 -6.57
N LYS A 6 11.32 6.97 -6.75
CA LYS A 6 12.57 6.63 -6.03
C LYS A 6 12.81 7.48 -4.78
N GLN A 7 11.97 8.50 -4.55
CA GLN A 7 12.09 9.33 -3.36
C GLN A 7 11.58 8.59 -2.13
N SER A 8 12.23 8.81 -1.00
CA SER A 8 11.77 8.30 0.28
C SER A 8 10.46 8.98 0.70
N LEU A 9 9.71 8.33 1.62
CA LEU A 9 8.48 8.91 2.17
C LEU A 9 8.74 10.31 2.76
N THR A 10 9.85 10.49 3.47
CA THR A 10 10.22 11.78 4.09
C THR A 10 10.42 12.86 3.02
N GLU A 11 11.16 12.55 1.96
CA GLU A 11 11.39 13.49 0.85
C GLU A 11 10.08 13.86 0.14
N LEU A 12 9.18 12.90 -0.09
CA LEU A 12 7.86 13.16 -0.68
C LEU A 12 7.01 14.08 0.20
N VAL A 13 6.95 13.80 1.50
CA VAL A 13 6.24 14.65 2.47
C VAL A 13 6.81 16.08 2.47
N GLU A 14 8.12 16.24 2.53
CA GLU A 14 8.77 17.54 2.49
C GLU A 14 8.52 18.28 1.17
N ASN A 15 8.57 17.59 0.04
CA ASN A 15 8.33 18.18 -1.27
C ASN A 15 6.88 18.65 -1.44
N ILE A 16 5.91 17.90 -0.91
CA ILE A 16 4.50 18.34 -0.91
C ILE A 16 4.32 19.52 0.04
N LYS A 17 4.85 19.47 1.27
CA LYS A 17 4.77 20.59 2.23
C LYS A 17 5.40 21.86 1.70
N ASN A 18 6.49 21.75 0.97
CA ASN A 18 7.19 22.86 0.35
C ASN A 18 6.62 23.25 -1.03
N LYS A 19 5.51 22.62 -1.46
CA LYS A 19 4.86 22.86 -2.76
C LYS A 19 5.77 22.67 -3.98
N LYS A 20 6.80 21.80 -3.85
CA LYS A 20 7.68 21.39 -4.97
C LYS A 20 7.06 20.29 -5.81
N LEU A 21 6.21 19.45 -5.19
CA LEU A 21 5.39 18.43 -5.84
C LEU A 21 3.94 18.59 -5.41
N SER A 22 3.00 18.29 -6.29
CA SER A 22 1.59 18.15 -5.94
C SER A 22 1.29 16.71 -5.51
N SER A 23 0.26 16.52 -4.68
CA SER A 23 -0.26 15.19 -4.37
C SER A 23 -0.70 14.45 -5.63
N THR A 24 -1.26 15.18 -6.60
CA THR A 24 -1.67 14.64 -7.91
C THR A 24 -0.48 14.08 -8.69
N ASP A 25 0.65 14.80 -8.76
CA ASP A 25 1.85 14.33 -9.48
C ASP A 25 2.43 13.09 -8.82
N VAL A 26 2.53 13.09 -7.49
CA VAL A 26 3.03 11.95 -6.72
C VAL A 26 2.11 10.73 -6.92
N THR A 27 0.81 10.90 -6.75
CA THR A 27 -0.17 9.81 -6.91
C THR A 27 -0.13 9.23 -8.32
N LYS A 28 -0.09 10.10 -9.34
CA LYS A 28 -0.01 9.67 -10.73
C LYS A 28 1.27 8.88 -11.03
N ALA A 29 2.42 9.32 -10.52
CA ALA A 29 3.69 8.63 -10.74
C ALA A 29 3.65 7.18 -10.21
N PHE A 30 3.07 6.97 -9.02
CA PHE A 30 2.93 5.62 -8.45
C PHE A 30 1.87 4.78 -9.16
N ILE A 31 0.78 5.38 -9.65
CA ILE A 31 -0.20 4.70 -10.49
C ILE A 31 0.45 4.22 -11.79
N ASP A 32 1.10 5.13 -12.53
CA ASP A 32 1.78 4.82 -13.79
C ASP A 32 2.84 3.71 -13.62
N ARG A 33 3.51 3.67 -12.46
CA ARG A 33 4.47 2.63 -12.12
C ARG A 33 3.78 1.30 -11.82
N SER A 34 2.66 1.32 -11.10
CA SER A 34 1.88 0.12 -10.75
C SER A 34 1.30 -0.55 -12.00
N GLU A 35 0.73 0.22 -12.92
CA GLU A 35 0.19 -0.27 -14.19
C GLU A 35 1.26 -0.92 -15.09
N LYS A 36 2.50 -0.45 -15.02
CA LYS A 36 3.63 -1.04 -15.76
C LYS A 36 4.24 -2.27 -15.10
N SER A 37 3.78 -2.64 -13.93
CA SER A 37 4.35 -3.73 -13.12
C SER A 37 3.26 -4.68 -12.57
N GLU A 38 2.19 -4.85 -13.34
CA GLU A 38 1.07 -5.75 -12.99
C GLU A 38 1.52 -7.20 -12.79
N GLU A 39 2.59 -7.60 -13.47
CA GLU A 39 3.18 -8.94 -13.35
C GLU A 39 3.64 -9.27 -11.93
N LEU A 40 3.92 -8.27 -11.08
CA LEU A 40 4.27 -8.50 -9.67
C LEU A 40 3.11 -9.04 -8.85
N ASN A 41 1.89 -8.91 -9.33
CA ASN A 41 0.65 -9.32 -8.66
C ASN A 41 0.54 -8.81 -7.21
N ALA A 42 1.06 -7.60 -6.97
CA ALA A 42 1.11 -7.00 -5.65
C ALA A 42 -0.26 -6.49 -5.18
N TYR A 43 -1.16 -6.10 -6.09
CA TYR A 43 -2.51 -5.62 -5.77
C TYR A 43 -3.57 -6.69 -6.03
N ILE A 44 -4.52 -6.86 -5.10
CA ILE A 44 -5.78 -7.60 -5.33
C ILE A 44 -6.85 -6.66 -5.86
N THR A 45 -6.91 -5.45 -5.31
CA THR A 45 -7.88 -4.43 -5.71
C THR A 45 -7.17 -3.09 -5.78
N ASN A 46 -7.21 -2.43 -6.91
CA ASN A 46 -6.74 -1.05 -7.02
C ASN A 46 -7.91 -0.06 -6.91
N ASP A 47 -7.63 1.15 -6.41
CA ASP A 47 -8.57 2.28 -6.30
C ASP A 47 -7.98 3.53 -6.97
N PHE A 48 -7.23 3.34 -8.06
CA PHE A 48 -6.41 4.36 -8.71
C PHE A 48 -7.22 5.58 -9.16
N THR A 49 -8.40 5.37 -9.71
CA THR A 49 -9.28 6.48 -10.14
C THR A 49 -9.69 7.35 -8.96
N SER A 50 -10.18 6.73 -7.88
CA SER A 50 -10.56 7.44 -6.65
C SER A 50 -9.35 8.09 -5.98
N ALA A 51 -8.20 7.42 -5.97
CA ALA A 51 -6.95 7.98 -5.45
C ALA A 51 -6.55 9.28 -6.16
N LEU A 52 -6.62 9.28 -7.50
CA LEU A 52 -6.30 10.47 -8.29
C LEU A 52 -7.29 11.62 -8.05
N GLU A 53 -8.59 11.31 -7.90
CA GLU A 53 -9.58 12.32 -7.56
C GLU A 53 -9.36 12.91 -6.15
N LYS A 54 -9.03 12.05 -5.17
CA LYS A 54 -8.69 12.50 -3.80
C LYS A 54 -7.44 13.36 -3.78
N ALA A 55 -6.41 12.99 -4.56
CA ALA A 55 -5.19 13.79 -4.69
C ALA A 55 -5.48 15.19 -5.30
N LYS A 56 -6.28 15.26 -6.36
CA LYS A 56 -6.72 16.54 -6.94
C LYS A 56 -7.51 17.40 -5.95
N LYS A 57 -8.39 16.78 -5.15
CA LYS A 57 -9.14 17.51 -4.10
C LYS A 57 -8.21 18.00 -2.99
N PHE A 58 -7.23 17.19 -2.60
CA PHE A 58 -6.21 17.59 -1.63
C PHE A 58 -5.42 18.81 -2.13
N ASP A 59 -4.97 18.83 -3.37
CA ASP A 59 -4.21 19.94 -3.95
C ASP A 59 -5.01 21.26 -3.99
N GLN A 60 -6.35 21.20 -4.11
CA GLN A 60 -7.23 22.38 -4.06
C GLN A 60 -7.33 22.97 -2.64
N LYS A 61 -7.29 22.14 -1.59
CA LYS A 61 -7.38 22.55 -0.20
C LYS A 61 -6.45 21.74 0.69
N PRO A 62 -5.12 21.94 0.59
CA PRO A 62 -4.16 21.08 1.26
C PRO A 62 -4.10 21.31 2.78
N ASN A 63 -4.17 20.21 3.54
CA ASN A 63 -3.81 20.21 4.96
C ASN A 63 -2.35 19.83 5.12
N LEU A 64 -1.46 20.82 5.03
CA LEU A 64 -0.01 20.60 5.11
C LEU A 64 0.50 20.33 6.53
N ASN A 65 -0.35 20.47 7.55
CA ASN A 65 0.02 20.18 8.95
C ASN A 65 -0.12 18.70 9.30
N SER A 66 -0.79 17.91 8.47
CA SER A 66 -0.90 16.46 8.66
C SER A 66 0.44 15.76 8.49
N LYS A 67 0.57 14.52 9.01
CA LYS A 67 1.84 13.76 8.93
C LYS A 67 2.08 13.18 7.54
N LEU A 68 0.99 12.82 6.83
CA LEU A 68 1.01 12.20 5.50
C LEU A 68 0.23 13.04 4.46
N PRO A 69 0.57 14.31 4.27
CA PRO A 69 -0.23 15.26 3.50
C PRO A 69 -0.35 14.85 2.03
N GLY A 70 -1.48 14.26 1.66
CA GLY A 70 -1.73 13.84 0.28
C GLY A 70 -0.81 12.73 -0.23
N ILE A 71 -0.19 11.96 0.66
CA ILE A 71 0.69 10.85 0.30
C ILE A 71 -0.13 9.63 -0.14
N PRO A 72 0.10 9.11 -1.37
CA PRO A 72 -0.52 7.86 -1.79
C PRO A 72 0.09 6.68 -1.05
N MET A 73 -0.74 5.72 -0.63
CA MET A 73 -0.28 4.49 -0.02
C MET A 73 -1.22 3.33 -0.29
N ALA A 74 -0.74 2.12 -0.09
CA ALA A 74 -1.54 0.92 -0.19
C ALA A 74 -1.51 0.14 1.13
N VAL A 75 -2.53 -0.68 1.38
CA VAL A 75 -2.66 -1.44 2.62
C VAL A 75 -2.90 -2.92 2.32
N LYS A 76 -2.35 -3.79 3.15
CA LYS A 76 -2.61 -5.23 3.07
C LYS A 76 -4.10 -5.52 3.06
N ASP A 77 -4.54 -6.45 2.24
CA ASP A 77 -5.95 -6.79 2.05
C ASP A 77 -6.59 -7.54 3.24
N LEU A 78 -5.97 -7.42 4.39
CA LEU A 78 -6.50 -7.85 5.68
C LEU A 78 -7.24 -6.73 6.43
N PHE A 79 -6.85 -5.47 6.19
CA PHE A 79 -7.48 -4.32 6.83
C PHE A 79 -8.84 -4.01 6.20
N CYS A 80 -9.91 -4.05 7.00
CA CYS A 80 -11.21 -3.57 6.55
C CYS A 80 -11.12 -2.10 6.17
N THR A 81 -11.40 -1.83 4.91
CA THR A 81 -11.40 -0.48 4.34
C THR A 81 -12.79 -0.18 3.83
N LYS A 82 -13.44 0.82 4.40
CA LYS A 82 -14.86 1.12 4.15
C LYS A 82 -15.13 1.32 2.66
N ASN A 83 -16.14 0.61 2.17
CA ASN A 83 -16.61 0.61 0.77
C ASN A 83 -15.58 0.11 -0.26
N ILE A 84 -14.47 -0.48 0.17
CA ILE A 84 -13.47 -1.09 -0.70
C ILE A 84 -13.43 -2.60 -0.43
N LYS A 85 -13.49 -3.40 -1.49
CA LYS A 85 -13.41 -4.86 -1.39
C LYS A 85 -12.22 -5.27 -0.53
N THR A 86 -12.45 -6.14 0.46
CA THR A 86 -11.44 -6.65 1.38
C THR A 86 -11.59 -8.16 1.50
N THR A 87 -10.62 -8.92 0.98
CA THR A 87 -10.77 -10.36 0.78
C THR A 87 -9.88 -11.21 1.68
N ALA A 88 -8.92 -10.63 2.36
CA ALA A 88 -7.89 -11.36 3.10
C ALA A 88 -7.17 -12.43 2.25
N GLY A 89 -7.00 -12.20 0.93
CA GLY A 89 -6.41 -13.17 0.00
C GLY A 89 -7.30 -14.39 -0.28
N SER A 90 -8.57 -14.40 0.16
CA SER A 90 -9.44 -15.58 0.13
C SER A 90 -10.60 -15.43 -0.86
N LYS A 91 -10.92 -16.54 -1.53
CA LYS A 91 -12.13 -16.67 -2.34
C LYS A 91 -13.41 -16.52 -1.51
N ILE A 92 -13.40 -16.94 -0.26
CA ILE A 92 -14.57 -16.90 0.64
C ILE A 92 -15.04 -15.45 0.83
N LEU A 93 -14.09 -14.50 0.91
CA LEU A 93 -14.38 -13.07 1.09
C LEU A 93 -14.38 -12.26 -0.22
N ASN A 94 -14.36 -12.90 -1.38
CA ASN A 94 -14.22 -12.19 -2.66
C ASN A 94 -15.33 -11.15 -2.93
N ASN A 95 -16.47 -11.27 -2.28
CA ASN A 95 -17.60 -10.34 -2.39
C ASN A 95 -17.76 -9.44 -1.14
N PHE A 96 -16.84 -9.53 -0.18
CA PHE A 96 -16.96 -8.76 1.05
C PHE A 96 -16.50 -7.33 0.84
N VAL A 97 -17.41 -6.39 1.10
CA VAL A 97 -17.16 -4.95 1.11
C VAL A 97 -17.53 -4.42 2.49
N PRO A 98 -16.54 -4.07 3.32
CA PRO A 98 -16.81 -3.55 4.67
C PRO A 98 -17.62 -2.27 4.65
N THR A 99 -18.58 -2.15 5.57
CA THR A 99 -19.35 -0.93 5.82
C THR A 99 -18.68 -0.02 6.86
N TYR A 100 -17.56 -0.45 7.42
CA TYR A 100 -16.77 0.21 8.45
C TYR A 100 -15.30 0.28 8.06
N GLU A 101 -14.58 1.20 8.69
CA GLU A 101 -13.13 1.37 8.56
C GLU A 101 -12.43 0.67 9.72
N SER A 102 -11.26 0.07 9.50
CA SER A 102 -10.41 -0.38 10.59
C SER A 102 -9.79 0.81 11.30
N THR A 103 -9.58 0.72 12.61
CA THR A 103 -8.96 1.81 13.40
C THR A 103 -7.60 2.23 12.84
N VAL A 104 -6.82 1.27 12.32
CA VAL A 104 -5.50 1.54 11.74
C VAL A 104 -5.63 2.42 10.49
N THR A 105 -6.49 2.02 9.55
CA THR A 105 -6.66 2.75 8.30
C THR A 105 -7.37 4.09 8.51
N GLU A 106 -8.33 4.17 9.44
CA GLU A 106 -8.98 5.41 9.83
C GLU A 106 -7.95 6.45 10.33
N ASN A 107 -7.05 6.05 11.23
CA ASN A 107 -5.99 6.92 11.72
C ASN A 107 -5.06 7.41 10.61
N ILE A 108 -4.73 6.54 9.65
CA ILE A 108 -3.88 6.87 8.51
C ILE A 108 -4.56 7.88 7.58
N TRP A 109 -5.85 7.68 7.28
CA TRP A 109 -6.60 8.62 6.44
C TRP A 109 -6.80 9.97 7.11
N ASN A 110 -6.98 9.99 8.43
CA ASN A 110 -7.05 11.23 9.21
C ASN A 110 -5.73 12.03 9.18
N GLU A 111 -4.60 11.34 8.99
CA GLU A 111 -3.29 11.98 8.77
C GLU A 111 -3.05 12.38 7.30
N GLY A 112 -4.05 12.29 6.45
CA GLY A 112 -4.03 12.83 5.09
C GLY A 112 -3.53 11.89 4.00
N ALA A 113 -3.29 10.63 4.29
CA ALA A 113 -2.91 9.65 3.28
C ALA A 113 -4.06 9.32 2.32
N ILE A 114 -3.72 8.87 1.12
CA ILE A 114 -4.65 8.53 0.05
C ILE A 114 -4.48 7.06 -0.32
N LEU A 115 -5.57 6.29 -0.28
CA LEU A 115 -5.55 4.87 -0.62
C LEU A 115 -5.33 4.66 -2.13
N LEU A 116 -4.29 3.90 -2.50
CA LEU A 116 -4.08 3.38 -3.87
C LEU A 116 -4.80 2.06 -4.10
N GLY A 117 -4.90 1.22 -3.07
CA GLY A 117 -5.54 -0.08 -3.19
C GLY A 117 -5.17 -1.07 -2.09
N LYS A 118 -5.63 -2.30 -2.28
CA LYS A 118 -5.49 -3.42 -1.36
C LYS A 118 -4.44 -4.39 -1.87
N LEU A 119 -3.45 -4.68 -1.04
CA LEU A 119 -2.27 -5.46 -1.39
C LEU A 119 -2.46 -6.95 -1.08
N ASN A 120 -1.96 -7.76 -1.97
CA ASN A 120 -2.04 -9.21 -1.90
C ASN A 120 -1.31 -9.77 -0.67
N CYS A 121 -1.84 -10.87 -0.16
CA CYS A 121 -1.33 -11.52 1.04
C CYS A 121 -1.63 -13.02 1.00
N ASP A 122 -0.94 -13.80 1.80
CA ASP A 122 -1.37 -15.16 2.08
C ASP A 122 -2.80 -15.18 2.62
N GLU A 123 -3.55 -16.22 2.26
CA GLU A 123 -4.95 -16.37 2.65
C GLU A 123 -5.11 -16.28 4.18
N PHE A 124 -5.98 -15.37 4.64
CA PHE A 124 -6.20 -15.03 6.05
C PHE A 124 -4.93 -14.69 6.84
N ALA A 125 -3.89 -14.20 6.16
CA ALA A 125 -2.57 -13.92 6.74
C ALA A 125 -1.88 -15.18 7.33
N MET A 126 -2.25 -16.36 6.89
CA MET A 126 -1.68 -17.64 7.32
C MET A 126 -0.71 -18.18 6.25
N GLY A 127 0.51 -17.68 6.27
CA GLY A 127 1.57 -18.08 5.35
C GLY A 127 2.82 -17.25 5.52
N SER A 128 3.89 -17.64 4.84
CA SER A 128 5.21 -16.98 4.95
C SER A 128 5.87 -16.66 3.61
N SER A 129 5.21 -16.99 2.50
CA SER A 129 5.76 -16.84 1.14
C SER A 129 4.87 -16.08 0.17
N ASN A 130 3.60 -15.86 0.52
CA ASN A 130 2.54 -15.30 -0.34
C ASN A 130 2.15 -16.21 -1.51
N GLU A 131 2.18 -17.53 -1.28
CA GLU A 131 1.80 -18.54 -2.28
C GLU A 131 0.39 -19.09 -2.06
N THR A 132 -0.26 -18.80 -0.93
CA THR A 132 -1.59 -19.34 -0.58
C THR A 132 -2.74 -18.43 -1.00
N SER A 133 -2.47 -17.26 -1.58
CA SER A 133 -3.50 -16.35 -2.04
C SER A 133 -4.36 -16.95 -3.16
N PHE A 134 -5.68 -16.83 -3.03
CA PHE A 134 -6.60 -17.16 -4.12
C PHE A 134 -6.35 -16.35 -5.40
N PHE A 135 -5.78 -15.16 -5.26
CA PHE A 135 -5.51 -14.24 -6.37
C PHE A 135 -4.15 -14.49 -7.03
N GLY A 136 -3.48 -15.58 -6.67
CA GLY A 136 -2.17 -15.97 -7.21
C GLY A 136 -1.00 -15.43 -6.41
N ASN A 137 0.18 -15.92 -6.76
CA ASN A 137 1.43 -15.62 -6.08
C ASN A 137 1.88 -14.19 -6.34
N VAL A 138 2.44 -13.57 -5.32
CA VAL A 138 3.16 -12.30 -5.48
C VAL A 138 4.59 -12.58 -5.90
N GLN A 139 5.11 -11.80 -6.85
CA GLN A 139 6.50 -11.91 -7.28
C GLN A 139 7.40 -10.91 -6.55
N SER A 140 8.65 -11.31 -6.33
CA SER A 140 9.68 -10.40 -5.86
C SER A 140 10.14 -9.49 -7.00
N PRO A 141 10.17 -8.16 -6.83
CA PRO A 141 10.69 -7.26 -7.85
C PRO A 141 12.22 -7.29 -7.97
N ILE A 142 12.91 -7.93 -7.02
CA ILE A 142 14.38 -8.08 -7.01
C ILE A 142 14.79 -9.25 -7.91
N ASP A 143 14.09 -10.38 -7.79
CA ASP A 143 14.27 -11.57 -8.61
C ASP A 143 12.92 -12.28 -8.74
N LYS A 144 12.42 -12.40 -9.96
CA LYS A 144 11.10 -13.01 -10.25
C LYS A 144 11.03 -14.53 -9.93
N ASN A 145 12.17 -15.18 -9.70
CA ASN A 145 12.23 -16.57 -9.26
C ASN A 145 12.11 -16.72 -7.74
N LEU A 146 12.06 -15.60 -6.99
CA LEU A 146 11.98 -15.61 -5.55
C LEU A 146 10.61 -15.08 -5.09
N VAL A 147 10.17 -15.55 -3.93
CA VAL A 147 9.01 -15.02 -3.23
C VAL A 147 9.39 -13.79 -2.41
N PRO A 148 8.48 -12.81 -2.24
CA PRO A 148 8.75 -11.60 -1.46
C PRO A 148 8.69 -11.83 0.06
N GLY A 149 8.41 -13.06 0.49
CA GLY A 149 8.01 -13.37 1.86
C GLY A 149 6.50 -13.16 2.07
N GLY A 150 6.02 -13.55 3.24
CA GLY A 150 4.59 -13.47 3.62
C GLY A 150 4.44 -13.35 5.15
N SER A 151 3.26 -13.19 5.58
CA SER A 151 1.97 -13.12 4.84
C SER A 151 1.75 -11.78 4.11
N SER A 152 2.55 -10.74 4.35
CA SER A 152 2.45 -9.40 3.76
C SER A 152 3.28 -9.24 2.48
N GLY A 153 3.32 -10.27 1.61
CA GLY A 153 4.16 -10.29 0.42
C GLY A 153 3.85 -9.18 -0.57
N GLY A 154 2.56 -8.88 -0.80
CA GLY A 154 2.17 -7.75 -1.64
C GLY A 154 2.65 -6.41 -1.10
N SER A 155 2.65 -6.23 0.25
CA SER A 155 3.18 -5.02 0.87
C SER A 155 4.69 -4.86 0.64
N ALA A 156 5.46 -5.94 0.81
CA ALA A 156 6.89 -5.94 0.56
C ALA A 156 7.22 -5.70 -0.91
N SER A 157 6.54 -6.42 -1.82
CA SER A 157 6.72 -6.31 -3.26
C SER A 157 6.35 -4.91 -3.78
N ALA A 158 5.26 -4.33 -3.28
CA ALA A 158 4.82 -3.00 -3.72
C ALA A 158 5.83 -1.90 -3.36
N VAL A 159 6.42 -1.92 -2.17
CA VAL A 159 7.45 -0.94 -1.79
C VAL A 159 8.75 -1.19 -2.56
N ALA A 160 9.24 -2.42 -2.59
CA ALA A 160 10.47 -2.77 -3.30
C ALA A 160 10.37 -2.52 -4.83
N GLY A 161 9.18 -2.73 -5.42
CA GLY A 161 8.88 -2.44 -6.83
C GLY A 161 8.58 -0.97 -7.11
N GLN A 162 8.57 -0.10 -6.08
CA GLN A 162 8.24 1.33 -6.21
C GLN A 162 6.81 1.58 -6.69
N LEU A 163 5.85 0.72 -6.34
CA LEU A 163 4.44 0.86 -6.69
C LEU A 163 3.70 1.78 -5.70
N THR A 164 4.29 2.02 -4.56
CA THR A 164 3.80 2.90 -3.49
C THR A 164 4.98 3.29 -2.60
N PRO A 165 5.00 4.50 -2.03
CA PRO A 165 6.11 4.92 -1.17
C PRO A 165 6.09 4.24 0.21
N VAL A 166 4.92 3.77 0.65
CA VAL A 166 4.72 3.17 1.97
C VAL A 166 3.52 2.23 1.94
N THR A 167 3.59 1.19 2.76
CA THR A 167 2.49 0.23 2.96
C THR A 167 2.30 -0.10 4.43
N ILE A 168 1.12 -0.65 4.74
CA ILE A 168 0.87 -1.30 6.02
C ILE A 168 0.69 -2.79 5.79
N GLY A 169 1.49 -3.59 6.50
CA GLY A 169 1.36 -5.03 6.62
C GLY A 169 0.95 -5.44 8.03
N THR A 170 0.88 -6.74 8.27
CA THR A 170 0.63 -7.33 9.60
C THR A 170 1.63 -8.42 9.88
N ASP A 171 1.92 -8.65 11.16
CA ASP A 171 2.56 -9.84 11.64
C ASP A 171 1.70 -10.45 12.74
N THR A 172 1.44 -11.74 12.69
CA THR A 172 0.67 -12.46 13.70
C THR A 172 1.52 -12.85 14.91
N VAL A 173 2.86 -12.70 14.80
CA VAL A 173 3.84 -12.94 15.88
C VAL A 173 3.51 -14.20 16.67
N SER A 174 3.66 -15.38 16.07
CA SER A 174 3.38 -16.67 16.72
C SER A 174 4.53 -17.14 17.63
N TYR A 175 5.50 -16.30 17.91
CA TYR A 175 6.64 -16.54 18.81
C TYR A 175 6.57 -15.62 20.04
N THR A 176 7.14 -16.10 21.17
CA THR A 176 6.99 -15.44 22.47
C THR A 176 7.74 -14.10 22.55
N HIS A 177 8.83 -13.91 21.80
CA HIS A 177 9.65 -12.71 21.84
C HIS A 177 9.93 -12.21 20.42
N LEU A 178 9.65 -10.94 20.18
CA LEU A 178 10.05 -10.24 18.96
C LEU A 178 11.29 -9.39 19.28
N THR A 179 12.42 -9.73 18.66
CA THR A 179 13.58 -8.85 18.68
C THR A 179 13.64 -8.10 17.36
N LEU A 180 13.46 -6.78 17.43
CA LEU A 180 13.72 -5.93 16.27
C LEU A 180 15.24 -5.84 16.04
N PRO A 181 15.70 -5.80 14.77
CA PRO A 181 17.11 -5.49 14.49
C PRO A 181 17.43 -4.13 15.10
N THR A 182 18.39 -4.10 16.04
CA THR A 182 18.82 -2.88 16.70
C THR A 182 19.98 -2.20 15.98
N ASN A 183 20.41 -2.76 14.86
CA ASN A 183 21.48 -2.18 14.02
C ASN A 183 20.85 -1.34 12.92
N ALA A 184 20.83 -0.05 13.17
CA ALA A 184 20.63 0.95 12.13
C ALA A 184 21.97 1.23 11.43
#